data_c6ebc17cf01659c62201ac8cebefa857
#
_entry.id   c6ebc17cf01659c62201ac8cebefa857
#
_cell.length_a   1.000
_cell.length_b   1.000
_cell.length_c   1.000
_cell.angle_alpha   90.00
_cell.angle_beta   90.00
_cell.angle_gamma   90.00
#
_symmetry.space_group_name_H-M   'P 1'
#
loop_
_entity.id
_entity.type
_entity.pdbx_description
1 polymer ?
#
loop_
_entity_poly.entity_id
_entity_poly.type
_entity_poly.pdbx_seq_one_letter_code
_entity_poly.pdbx_strand_id
1 'polypeptide(L)'
;MSFYNNTDFDFSKYGYKELCGKFVCEENHSELDLQNGVYPEFLIQWESEDKTLRIAGISDLVILKDNELYIIDWKTSKTIDKKSYYNKQTKQSVKMKYPLNALDDCNFNVYQLQLSLYAWMIKQAKPDIVVKGLTIVQLLDDGGEVSYPCEYLEHEVERMIAHYMKQQKINKELDRDKPIDI
;
A
#
# COMPACT_ATOMS: atom_id res chain seq x y z
N MET A 1 -3.55 -21.47 13.11
CA MET A 1 -4.63 -20.66 13.73
C MET A 1 -4.81 -19.47 12.81
N SER A 2 -5.93 -19.34 12.14
CA SER A 2 -6.15 -18.22 11.23
C SER A 2 -6.23 -16.93 12.03
N PHE A 3 -5.72 -15.84 11.47
CA PHE A 3 -5.76 -14.49 12.05
C PHE A 3 -7.19 -14.07 12.46
N TYR A 4 -8.20 -14.66 11.82
CA TYR A 4 -9.61 -14.43 12.08
C TYR A 4 -10.11 -14.99 13.43
N ASN A 5 -9.40 -15.95 14.03
CA ASN A 5 -9.79 -16.54 15.30
C ASN A 5 -9.34 -15.75 16.54
N ASN A 6 -8.58 -14.68 16.36
CA ASN A 6 -8.00 -13.94 17.49
C ASN A 6 -8.40 -12.45 17.54
N THR A 7 -9.33 -12.03 16.69
CA THR A 7 -9.93 -10.71 16.81
C THR A 7 -11.37 -10.89 17.24
N ASP A 8 -11.80 -10.16 18.30
CA ASP A 8 -13.21 -9.98 18.67
C ASP A 8 -14.04 -9.29 17.56
N PHE A 9 -13.59 -9.42 16.29
CA PHE A 9 -14.22 -8.84 15.14
C PHE A 9 -15.32 -9.77 14.64
N ASP A 10 -16.55 -9.47 15.05
CA ASP A 10 -17.74 -10.17 14.60
C ASP A 10 -18.18 -9.62 13.24
N PHE A 11 -17.77 -10.28 12.17
CA PHE A 11 -18.14 -9.94 10.79
C PHE A 11 -19.66 -9.93 10.55
N SER A 12 -20.46 -10.64 11.36
CA SER A 12 -21.91 -10.70 11.22
C SER A 12 -22.61 -9.40 11.61
N LYS A 13 -21.97 -8.56 12.41
CA LYS A 13 -22.46 -7.23 12.82
C LYS A 13 -22.34 -6.17 11.74
N TYR A 14 -21.39 -6.35 10.82
CA TYR A 14 -21.12 -5.42 9.73
C TYR A 14 -21.64 -6.08 8.47
N GLY A 15 -22.95 -5.92 8.21
CA GLY A 15 -23.57 -6.54 7.04
C GLY A 15 -22.69 -6.38 5.81
N TYR A 16 -22.47 -7.47 5.08
CA TYR A 16 -21.86 -7.46 3.77
C TYR A 16 -22.64 -6.50 2.89
N LYS A 17 -22.23 -5.25 2.83
CA LYS A 17 -22.59 -4.40 1.71
C LYS A 17 -21.53 -4.68 0.67
N GLU A 18 -21.94 -5.29 -0.42
CA GLU A 18 -21.23 -5.29 -1.70
C GLU A 18 -21.07 -3.83 -2.14
N LEU A 19 -20.14 -3.14 -1.50
CA LEU A 19 -19.65 -1.85 -1.91
C LEU A 19 -18.38 -2.15 -2.71
N CYS A 20 -18.53 -2.33 -4.02
CA CYS A 20 -17.51 -1.86 -4.95
C CYS A 20 -17.30 -0.37 -4.61
N GLY A 21 -16.49 -0.12 -3.60
CA GLY A 21 -16.15 1.21 -3.15
C GLY A 21 -15.25 1.84 -4.19
N LYS A 22 -15.83 2.54 -5.14
CA LYS A 22 -15.11 3.48 -5.97
C LYS A 22 -14.77 4.67 -5.10
N PHE A 23 -13.53 4.71 -4.58
CA PHE A 23 -12.93 5.96 -4.17
C PHE A 23 -12.59 6.76 -5.42
N VAL A 24 -13.52 7.49 -5.90
CA VAL A 24 -13.27 8.57 -6.85
C VAL A 24 -13.06 9.81 -6.00
N CYS A 25 -11.82 10.31 -5.93
CA CYS A 25 -11.58 11.68 -5.53
C CYS A 25 -12.13 12.53 -6.68
N GLU A 26 -13.43 12.79 -6.67
CA GLU A 26 -14.02 13.80 -7.52
C GLU A 26 -13.57 15.19 -7.05
N GLU A 27 -13.47 16.14 -7.96
CA GLU A 27 -12.90 17.49 -7.83
C GLU A 27 -13.48 18.37 -6.69
N ASN A 28 -14.42 17.87 -5.95
CA ASN A 28 -14.91 18.48 -4.73
C ASN A 28 -14.49 17.61 -3.56
N HIS A 29 -13.66 18.15 -2.69
CA HIS A 29 -13.28 17.62 -1.38
C HIS A 29 -14.50 17.23 -0.53
N SER A 30 -15.35 16.33 -1.00
CA SER A 30 -16.33 15.69 -0.16
C SER A 30 -15.59 14.68 0.69
N GLU A 31 -15.59 14.90 1.99
CA GLU A 31 -15.14 13.94 3.00
C GLU A 31 -15.64 12.57 2.60
N LEU A 32 -14.71 11.68 2.26
CA LEU A 32 -15.01 10.27 2.07
C LEU A 32 -15.51 9.77 3.41
N ASP A 33 -16.81 9.55 3.50
CA ASP A 33 -17.45 9.01 4.70
C ASP A 33 -17.15 7.49 4.78
N LEU A 34 -15.84 7.18 5.01
CA LEU A 34 -15.39 5.85 5.36
C LEU A 34 -15.98 5.49 6.71
N GLN A 35 -17.07 4.75 6.70
CA GLN A 35 -17.70 4.22 7.89
C GLN A 35 -17.00 2.93 8.34
N ASN A 36 -17.25 2.53 9.58
CA ASN A 36 -16.85 1.22 10.07
C ASN A 36 -17.40 0.12 9.14
N GLY A 37 -16.54 -0.78 8.71
CA GLY A 37 -16.93 -1.83 7.77
C GLY A 37 -15.76 -2.66 7.27
N VAL A 38 -16.11 -3.64 6.45
CA VAL A 38 -15.20 -4.56 5.76
C VAL A 38 -15.38 -4.33 4.26
N TYR A 39 -14.28 -4.02 3.57
CA TYR A 39 -14.28 -3.60 2.17
C TYR A 39 -13.37 -4.53 1.36
N PRO A 40 -13.92 -5.59 0.76
CA PRO A 40 -13.15 -6.43 -0.16
C PRO A 40 -12.93 -5.72 -1.50
N GLU A 41 -11.84 -6.08 -2.19
CA GLU A 41 -11.48 -5.54 -3.52
C GLU A 41 -11.56 -4.00 -3.58
N PHE A 42 -10.97 -3.36 -2.56
CA PHE A 42 -11.12 -1.93 -2.33
C PHE A 42 -10.24 -1.11 -3.27
N LEU A 43 -10.87 -0.39 -4.20
CA LEU A 43 -10.18 0.51 -5.11
C LEU A 43 -9.78 1.80 -4.38
N ILE A 44 -8.49 2.09 -4.37
CA ILE A 44 -7.90 3.27 -3.75
C ILE A 44 -7.28 4.13 -4.85
N GLN A 45 -7.56 5.43 -4.82
CA GLN A 45 -6.95 6.42 -5.72
C GLN A 45 -6.50 7.64 -4.92
N TRP A 46 -5.39 8.21 -5.33
CA TRP A 46 -4.88 9.45 -4.79
C TRP A 46 -4.25 10.28 -5.91
N GLU A 47 -4.44 11.59 -5.87
CA GLU A 47 -3.84 12.56 -6.78
C GLU A 47 -3.15 13.67 -6.00
N SER A 48 -1.95 14.08 -6.42
CA SER A 48 -1.27 15.23 -5.84
C SER A 48 -2.00 16.54 -6.15
N GLU A 49 -1.91 17.54 -5.27
CA GLU A 49 -2.54 18.86 -5.44
C GLU A 49 -2.18 19.52 -6.79
N ASP A 50 -0.93 19.36 -7.22
CA ASP A 50 -0.43 19.90 -8.50
C ASP A 50 -0.77 18.99 -9.70
N LYS A 51 -1.56 17.94 -9.50
CA LYS A 51 -2.00 16.96 -10.52
C LYS A 51 -0.84 16.30 -11.31
N THR A 52 0.36 16.32 -10.72
CA THR A 52 1.55 15.75 -11.39
C THR A 52 1.72 14.26 -11.14
N LEU A 53 1.12 13.74 -10.07
CA LEU A 53 1.17 12.35 -9.68
C LEU A 53 -0.24 11.82 -9.38
N ARG A 54 -0.58 10.72 -10.03
CA ARG A 54 -1.78 9.93 -9.74
C ARG A 54 -1.37 8.52 -9.38
N ILE A 55 -1.91 8.00 -8.29
CA ILE A 55 -1.68 6.66 -7.82
C ILE A 55 -3.03 5.97 -7.68
N ALA A 56 -3.12 4.74 -8.16
CA ALA A 56 -4.30 3.90 -7.96
C ALA A 56 -3.87 2.47 -7.68
N GLY A 57 -4.68 1.76 -6.93
CA GLY A 57 -4.49 0.34 -6.64
C GLY A 57 -5.73 -0.29 -6.05
N ILE A 58 -5.75 -1.60 -6.00
CA ILE A 58 -6.82 -2.38 -5.37
C ILE A 58 -6.18 -3.14 -4.20
N SER A 59 -6.78 -2.99 -3.03
CA SER A 59 -6.45 -3.80 -1.85
C SER A 59 -7.45 -4.94 -1.74
N ASP A 60 -6.97 -6.15 -1.51
CA ASP A 60 -7.84 -7.32 -1.42
C ASP A 60 -8.85 -7.17 -0.28
N LEU A 61 -8.42 -6.63 0.86
CA LEU A 61 -9.31 -6.39 2.00
C LEU A 61 -8.87 -5.18 2.82
N VAL A 62 -9.78 -4.25 3.02
CA VAL A 62 -9.64 -3.14 3.97
C VAL A 62 -10.71 -3.28 5.06
N ILE A 63 -10.29 -3.14 6.31
CA ILE A 63 -11.19 -3.14 7.46
C ILE A 63 -11.01 -1.82 8.20
N LEU A 64 -12.11 -1.13 8.46
CA LEU A 64 -12.14 0.06 9.29
C LEU A 64 -13.05 -0.16 10.48
N LYS A 65 -12.52 0.04 11.68
CA LYS A 65 -13.24 -0.08 12.94
C LYS A 65 -12.78 1.01 13.89
N ASP A 66 -13.69 1.91 14.29
CA ASP A 66 -13.43 2.95 15.29
C ASP A 66 -12.18 3.79 15.00
N ASN A 67 -12.01 4.20 13.73
CA ASN A 67 -10.82 4.86 13.17
C ASN A 67 -9.55 4.01 13.16
N GLU A 68 -9.62 2.74 13.46
CA GLU A 68 -8.52 1.79 13.30
C GLU A 68 -8.58 1.12 11.93
N LEU A 69 -7.47 1.19 11.18
CA LEU A 69 -7.33 0.65 9.84
C LEU A 69 -6.54 -0.66 9.87
N TYR A 70 -7.09 -1.67 9.23
CA TYR A 70 -6.42 -2.94 8.94
C TYR A 70 -6.48 -3.20 7.45
N ILE A 71 -5.36 -3.64 6.87
CA ILE A 71 -5.27 -4.01 5.45
C ILE A 71 -4.68 -5.42 5.37
N ILE A 72 -5.34 -6.27 4.60
CA ILE A 72 -4.91 -7.65 4.36
C ILE A 72 -4.80 -7.86 2.86
N ASP A 73 -3.73 -8.52 2.44
CA ASP A 73 -3.47 -8.81 1.05
C ASP A 73 -3.01 -10.26 0.90
N TRP A 74 -3.64 -11.02 0.00
CA TRP A 74 -3.33 -12.43 -0.25
C TRP A 74 -2.30 -12.58 -1.36
N LYS A 75 -1.32 -13.43 -1.13
CA LYS A 75 -0.24 -13.73 -2.08
C LYS A 75 -0.14 -15.22 -2.36
N THR A 76 -0.10 -15.58 -3.62
CA THR A 76 0.12 -16.95 -4.09
C THR A 76 1.59 -17.25 -4.42
N SER A 77 2.51 -16.35 -3.99
CA SER A 77 3.95 -16.54 -4.19
C SER A 77 4.44 -17.79 -3.46
N LYS A 78 5.30 -18.58 -4.09
CA LYS A 78 5.87 -19.80 -3.49
C LYS A 78 6.65 -19.52 -2.21
N THR A 79 7.35 -18.40 -2.15
CA THR A 79 8.10 -17.97 -0.96
C THR A 79 7.86 -16.48 -0.68
N ILE A 80 7.90 -16.12 0.59
CA ILE A 80 7.95 -14.74 1.05
C ILE A 80 9.23 -14.56 1.84
N ASP A 81 10.24 -14.02 1.15
CA ASP A 81 11.59 -13.85 1.69
C ASP A 81 11.70 -12.49 2.37
N LYS A 82 12.11 -12.50 3.66
CA LYS A 82 12.34 -11.29 4.46
C LYS A 82 13.74 -10.67 4.29
N LYS A 83 14.61 -11.36 3.55
CA LYS A 83 15.98 -10.93 3.26
C LYS A 83 16.24 -11.01 1.78
N SER A 84 17.00 -10.06 1.27
CA SER A 84 17.46 -10.09 -0.10
C SER A 84 18.62 -11.07 -0.30
N TYR A 85 18.96 -11.29 -1.57
CA TYR A 85 20.15 -12.05 -1.91
C TYR A 85 21.40 -11.46 -1.25
N TYR A 86 22.18 -12.32 -0.58
CA TYR A 86 23.45 -11.92 0.02
C TYR A 86 24.59 -12.24 -0.95
N ASN A 87 25.27 -11.19 -1.43
CA ASN A 87 26.42 -11.34 -2.27
C ASN A 87 27.66 -11.68 -1.43
N LYS A 88 28.17 -12.91 -1.55
CA LYS A 88 29.32 -13.41 -0.76
C LYS A 88 30.64 -12.69 -1.10
N GLN A 89 30.77 -12.16 -2.31
CA GLN A 89 32.00 -11.44 -2.75
C GLN A 89 32.07 -10.04 -2.14
N THR A 90 30.96 -9.29 -2.18
CA THR A 90 30.89 -7.94 -1.62
C THR A 90 30.54 -7.93 -0.14
N LYS A 91 30.14 -9.07 0.43
CA LYS A 91 29.66 -9.23 1.81
C LYS A 91 28.46 -8.31 2.13
N GLN A 92 27.61 -8.07 1.15
CA GLN A 92 26.46 -7.18 1.29
C GLN A 92 25.18 -7.84 0.76
N SER A 93 24.05 -7.50 1.37
CA SER A 93 22.71 -7.79 0.85
C SER A 93 22.34 -6.78 -0.24
N VAL A 94 21.55 -7.21 -1.21
CA VAL A 94 21.03 -6.33 -2.24
C VAL A 94 20.01 -5.39 -1.62
N LYS A 95 20.17 -4.11 -1.85
CA LYS A 95 19.26 -3.08 -1.35
C LYS A 95 18.34 -2.56 -2.46
N MET A 96 17.18 -2.08 -2.09
CA MET A 96 16.30 -1.37 -3.01
C MET A 96 17.00 -0.13 -3.59
N LYS A 97 16.47 0.36 -4.70
CA LYS A 97 16.98 1.60 -5.31
C LYS A 97 16.61 2.81 -4.44
N TYR A 98 17.43 3.87 -4.57
CA TYR A 98 17.10 5.17 -3.98
C TYR A 98 15.68 5.62 -4.41
N PRO A 99 14.83 6.13 -3.50
CA PRO A 99 15.11 6.57 -2.11
C PRO A 99 14.94 5.49 -1.04
N LEU A 100 14.71 4.23 -1.41
CA LEU A 100 14.41 3.12 -0.49
C LEU A 100 15.63 2.23 -0.17
N ASN A 101 16.84 2.73 -0.38
CA ASN A 101 18.10 1.99 -0.25
C ASN A 101 18.47 1.58 1.20
N ALA A 102 17.67 1.92 2.20
CA ALA A 102 17.77 1.37 3.55
C ALA A 102 17.17 -0.04 3.63
N LEU A 103 16.17 -0.35 2.79
CA LEU A 103 15.46 -1.63 2.78
C LEU A 103 16.18 -2.67 1.92
N ASP A 104 16.08 -3.93 2.32
CA ASP A 104 16.50 -5.06 1.50
C ASP A 104 15.56 -5.23 0.29
N ASP A 105 16.14 -5.51 -0.87
CA ASP A 105 15.38 -5.79 -2.10
C ASP A 105 14.87 -7.24 -2.07
N CYS A 106 13.74 -7.44 -1.39
CA CYS A 106 13.06 -8.72 -1.25
C CYS A 106 11.55 -8.56 -1.39
N ASN A 107 10.85 -9.64 -1.71
CA ASN A 107 9.42 -9.59 -1.98
C ASN A 107 8.59 -9.19 -0.74
N PHE A 108 9.01 -9.59 0.47
CA PHE A 108 8.36 -9.15 1.70
C PHE A 108 8.33 -7.62 1.81
N ASN A 109 9.47 -6.94 1.60
CA ASN A 109 9.55 -5.49 1.67
C ASN A 109 8.76 -4.80 0.55
N VAL A 110 8.70 -5.40 -0.65
CA VAL A 110 7.85 -4.91 -1.75
C VAL A 110 6.38 -4.95 -1.36
N TYR A 111 5.91 -6.05 -0.80
CA TYR A 111 4.52 -6.20 -0.36
C TYR A 111 4.20 -5.29 0.84
N GLN A 112 5.11 -5.20 1.81
CA GLN A 112 4.98 -4.30 2.95
C GLN A 112 4.85 -2.83 2.51
N LEU A 113 5.66 -2.40 1.53
CA LEU A 113 5.56 -1.07 0.93
C LEU A 113 4.23 -0.87 0.19
N GLN A 114 3.74 -1.88 -0.51
CA GLN A 114 2.44 -1.83 -1.19
C GLN A 114 1.31 -1.56 -0.17
N LEU A 115 1.25 -2.33 0.91
CA LEU A 115 0.25 -2.14 1.97
C LEU A 115 0.41 -0.79 2.65
N SER A 116 1.64 -0.35 2.89
CA SER A 116 1.94 0.95 3.48
C SER A 116 1.49 2.10 2.57
N LEU A 117 1.65 1.96 1.26
CA LEU A 117 1.16 2.94 0.28
C LEU A 117 -0.37 3.03 0.29
N TYR A 118 -1.06 1.90 0.36
CA TYR A 118 -2.53 1.88 0.49
C TYR A 118 -2.99 2.56 1.77
N ALA A 119 -2.38 2.23 2.90
CA ALA A 119 -2.67 2.85 4.19
C ALA A 119 -2.41 4.36 4.16
N TRP A 120 -1.31 4.78 3.54
CA TRP A 120 -0.96 6.19 3.39
C TRP A 120 -2.01 6.93 2.54
N MET A 121 -2.43 6.37 1.40
CA MET A 121 -3.48 6.99 0.55
C MET A 121 -4.81 7.12 1.29
N ILE A 122 -5.22 6.11 2.06
CA ILE A 122 -6.43 6.15 2.87
C ILE A 122 -6.31 7.26 3.94
N LYS A 123 -5.15 7.37 4.57
CA LYS A 123 -4.85 8.38 5.59
C LYS A 123 -4.86 9.81 5.03
N GLN A 124 -4.51 10.02 3.75
CA GLN A 124 -4.66 11.34 3.11
C GLN A 124 -6.13 11.76 3.02
N ALA A 125 -7.05 10.82 2.81
CA ALA A 125 -8.49 11.11 2.75
C ALA A 125 -9.13 11.22 4.15
N LYS A 126 -8.58 10.50 5.14
CA LYS A 126 -9.08 10.49 6.53
C LYS A 126 -7.90 10.54 7.52
N PRO A 127 -7.38 11.74 7.84
CA PRO A 127 -6.14 11.91 8.60
C PRO A 127 -6.17 11.38 10.04
N ASP A 128 -7.33 11.26 10.65
CA ASP A 128 -7.54 10.73 12.00
C ASP A 128 -7.50 9.19 12.09
N ILE A 129 -7.39 8.51 10.94
CA ILE A 129 -7.22 7.06 10.90
C ILE A 129 -5.88 6.64 11.52
N VAL A 130 -5.95 5.62 12.37
CA VAL A 130 -4.78 4.96 12.97
C VAL A 130 -4.55 3.63 12.28
N VAL A 131 -3.41 3.47 11.63
CA VAL A 131 -3.02 2.19 11.01
C VAL A 131 -2.63 1.20 12.11
N LYS A 132 -3.43 0.16 12.30
CA LYS A 132 -3.27 -0.83 13.37
C LYS A 132 -2.71 -2.16 12.89
N GLY A 133 -3.02 -2.56 11.67
CA GLY A 133 -2.55 -3.83 11.14
C GLY A 133 -2.42 -3.83 9.63
N LEU A 134 -1.23 -4.20 9.17
CA LEU A 134 -0.97 -4.52 7.77
C LEU A 134 -0.51 -5.97 7.74
N THR A 135 -1.14 -6.81 6.94
CA THR A 135 -0.86 -8.25 6.94
C THR A 135 -0.84 -8.80 5.53
N ILE A 136 0.24 -9.51 5.21
CA ILE A 136 0.32 -10.35 4.02
C ILE A 136 -0.09 -11.76 4.42
N VAL A 137 -0.99 -12.38 3.69
CA VAL A 137 -1.38 -13.77 3.86
C VAL A 137 -0.92 -14.56 2.66
N GLN A 138 0.08 -15.43 2.85
CA GLN A 138 0.54 -16.34 1.82
C GLN A 138 -0.39 -17.56 1.76
N LEU A 139 -0.93 -17.84 0.59
CA LEU A 139 -1.66 -19.06 0.31
C LEU A 139 -0.69 -20.14 -0.19
N LEU A 140 -0.72 -21.29 0.45
CA LEU A 140 0.14 -22.42 0.11
C LEU A 140 -0.55 -23.41 -0.83
N ASP A 141 0.23 -24.14 -1.62
CA ASP A 141 -0.27 -25.12 -2.59
C ASP A 141 -1.06 -26.28 -1.95
N ASP A 142 -0.83 -26.55 -0.66
CA ASP A 142 -1.54 -27.57 0.12
C ASP A 142 -2.86 -27.06 0.75
N GLY A 143 -3.25 -25.82 0.45
CA GLY A 143 -4.42 -25.15 1.00
C GLY A 143 -4.19 -24.52 2.38
N GLY A 144 -2.97 -24.59 2.91
CA GLY A 144 -2.57 -23.85 4.12
C GLY A 144 -2.37 -22.36 3.88
N GLU A 145 -2.23 -21.61 4.97
CA GLU A 145 -1.92 -20.18 4.92
C GLU A 145 -0.85 -19.81 5.95
N VAL A 146 -0.05 -18.80 5.61
CA VAL A 146 0.95 -18.21 6.52
C VAL A 146 0.75 -16.69 6.54
N SER A 147 0.56 -16.14 7.74
CA SER A 147 0.39 -14.68 7.93
C SER A 147 1.72 -14.02 8.27
N TYR A 148 1.98 -12.90 7.62
CA TYR A 148 3.16 -12.06 7.83
C TYR A 148 2.70 -10.66 8.25
N PRO A 149 2.76 -10.33 9.56
CA PRO A 149 2.55 -8.96 10.01
C PRO A 149 3.59 -8.02 9.40
N CYS A 150 3.14 -6.87 8.93
CA CYS A 150 3.94 -5.83 8.32
C CYS A 150 3.98 -4.58 9.19
N GLU A 151 5.09 -3.86 9.15
CA GLU A 151 5.20 -2.53 9.73
C GLU A 151 4.58 -1.50 8.77
N TYR A 152 4.05 -0.41 9.30
CA TYR A 152 3.63 0.72 8.49
C TYR A 152 4.84 1.60 8.18
N LEU A 153 5.30 1.55 6.94
CA LEU A 153 6.47 2.25 6.43
C LEU A 153 6.08 3.65 5.90
N GLU A 154 5.50 4.48 6.75
CA GLU A 154 4.98 5.82 6.36
C GLU A 154 6.08 6.70 5.76
N HIS A 155 7.24 6.78 6.43
CA HIS A 155 8.35 7.61 5.96
C HIS A 155 8.96 7.14 4.64
N GLU A 156 9.04 5.83 4.42
CA GLU A 156 9.50 5.25 3.17
C GLU A 156 8.56 5.59 2.02
N VAL A 157 7.24 5.52 2.27
CA VAL A 157 6.21 5.90 1.29
C VAL A 157 6.31 7.39 0.97
N GLU A 158 6.42 8.26 1.96
CA GLU A 158 6.57 9.71 1.77
C GLU A 158 7.83 10.06 0.95
N ARG A 159 8.97 9.43 1.28
CA ARG A 159 10.22 9.60 0.54
C ARG A 159 10.10 9.13 -0.91
N MET A 160 9.42 8.01 -1.15
CA MET A 160 9.17 7.48 -2.49
C MET A 160 8.32 8.45 -3.32
N ILE A 161 7.23 8.95 -2.76
CA ILE A 161 6.32 9.90 -3.43
C ILE A 161 7.05 11.21 -3.72
N ALA A 162 7.74 11.79 -2.74
CA ALA A 162 8.49 13.03 -2.90
C ALA A 162 9.60 12.91 -3.98
N HIS A 163 10.30 11.77 -4.00
CA HIS A 163 11.31 11.49 -5.03
C HIS A 163 10.68 11.44 -6.42
N TYR A 164 9.57 10.70 -6.57
CA TYR A 164 8.89 10.55 -7.86
C TYR A 164 8.36 11.89 -8.38
N MET A 165 7.71 12.70 -7.52
CA MET A 165 7.24 14.04 -7.89
C MET A 165 8.37 14.95 -8.35
N LYS A 166 9.52 14.90 -7.66
CA LYS A 166 10.72 15.65 -8.08
C LYS A 166 11.20 15.22 -9.46
N GLN A 167 11.26 13.91 -9.74
CA GLN A 167 11.65 13.39 -11.05
C GLN A 167 10.69 13.84 -12.17
N GLN A 168 9.38 13.82 -11.90
CA GLN A 168 8.39 14.28 -12.87
C GLN A 168 8.54 15.77 -13.20
N LYS A 169 8.87 16.63 -12.23
CA LYS A 169 9.14 18.05 -12.47
C LYS A 169 10.36 18.24 -13.36
N ILE A 170 11.46 17.55 -13.05
CA ILE A 170 12.69 17.61 -13.86
C ILE A 170 12.43 17.14 -15.30
N ASN A 171 11.71 16.04 -15.48
CA ASN A 171 11.40 15.53 -16.83
C ASN A 171 10.54 16.52 -17.62
N LYS A 172 9.56 17.17 -17.00
CA LYS A 172 8.73 18.20 -17.66
C LYS A 172 9.55 19.44 -18.06
N GLU A 173 10.54 19.84 -17.27
CA GLU A 173 11.44 20.94 -17.59
C GLU A 173 12.31 20.58 -18.80
N LEU A 174 12.91 19.40 -18.79
CA LEU A 174 13.73 18.90 -19.89
C LEU A 174 12.97 18.77 -21.24
N ASP A 175 11.69 18.39 -21.17
CA ASP A 175 10.83 18.27 -22.37
C ASP A 175 10.42 19.63 -22.94
N ARG A 176 10.34 20.69 -22.13
CA ARG A 176 10.09 22.07 -22.59
C ARG A 176 11.25 22.67 -23.34
N ASP A 177 12.48 22.26 -23.00
CA ASP A 177 13.71 22.80 -23.59
C ASP A 177 14.12 22.07 -24.88
N LYS A 178 13.34 21.05 -25.28
CA LYS A 178 13.56 20.39 -26.57
C LYS A 178 13.15 21.32 -27.73
N PRO A 179 14.01 21.54 -28.77
CA PRO A 179 13.61 22.29 -29.94
C PRO A 179 12.42 21.63 -30.61
N ILE A 180 11.43 22.43 -31.00
CA ILE A 180 10.34 21.99 -31.86
C ILE A 180 10.94 21.75 -33.23
N ASP A 181 11.08 20.50 -33.64
CA ASP A 181 11.41 20.16 -35.03
C ASP A 181 10.25 20.62 -35.91
N ILE A 182 10.49 21.70 -36.67
CA ILE A 182 9.56 22.28 -37.64
C ILE A 182 9.81 21.62 -38.99
#